data_3d5779c11efa8359529ee8232370316e
#
_entry.id   3d5779c11efa8359529ee8232370316e
#
_cell.length_a   1.000
_cell.length_b   1.000
_cell.length_c   1.000
_cell.angle_alpha   90.00
_cell.angle_beta   90.00
_cell.angle_gamma   90.00
#
_symmetry.space_group_name_H-M   'P 1'
#
loop_
_entity.id
_entity.type
_entity.pdbx_description
1 polymer ?
#
loop_
_entity_poly.entity_id
_entity_poly.type
_entity_poly.pdbx_seq_one_letter_code
_entity_poly.pdbx_strand_id
1 'polypeptide(L)' 'MEKFLNLPIEKKKTIIDAALKSFGTNGYKKTSVSDIAAAAGISKAMVFHYFGTKKALYFYL' A
#
# COMPACT_ATOMS: atom_id res chain seq x y z
N MET A 1 6.98 9.44 1.31
CA MET A 1 5.82 9.55 0.39
C MET A 1 6.12 10.18 -0.97
N GLU A 2 7.14 11.01 -1.02
CA GLU A 2 7.53 11.67 -2.26
C GLU A 2 7.81 10.67 -3.40
N LYS A 3 8.53 9.60 -3.11
CA LYS A 3 8.84 8.59 -4.13
C LYS A 3 7.59 7.90 -4.66
N PHE A 4 6.61 7.66 -3.79
CA PHE A 4 5.33 7.11 -4.23
C PHE A 4 4.62 8.08 -5.16
N LEU A 5 4.57 9.36 -4.80
CA LEU A 5 3.87 10.38 -5.59
C LEU A 5 4.48 10.57 -6.97
N ASN A 6 5.77 10.25 -7.14
CA ASN A 6 6.47 10.35 -8.42
C ASN A 6 6.32 9.12 -9.31
N LEU A 7 5.66 8.08 -8.85
CA LEU A 7 5.41 6.90 -9.67
C LEU A 7 4.44 7.23 -10.81
N PRO A 8 4.52 6.48 -11.93
CA PRO A 8 3.49 6.57 -12.96
C PRO A 8 2.11 6.33 -12.36
N ILE A 9 1.11 7.01 -12.91
CA ILE A 9 -0.25 6.95 -12.36
C ILE A 9 -0.79 5.52 -12.28
N GLU A 10 -0.45 4.68 -13.25
CA GLU A 10 -0.91 3.28 -13.26
C GLU A 10 -0.35 2.49 -12.10
N LYS A 11 0.93 2.72 -11.75
CA LYS A 11 1.55 2.05 -10.61
C LYS A 11 0.96 2.54 -9.29
N LYS A 12 0.74 3.85 -9.18
CA LYS A 12 0.08 4.41 -7.99
C LYS A 12 -1.29 3.78 -7.79
N LYS A 13 -2.07 3.71 -8.86
CA LYS A 13 -3.40 3.13 -8.83
C LYS A 13 -3.38 1.67 -8.39
N THR A 14 -2.46 0.87 -8.93
CA THR A 14 -2.33 -0.54 -8.56
C THR A 14 -2.06 -0.69 -7.06
N ILE A 15 -1.16 0.09 -6.51
CA ILE A 15 -0.81 0.03 -5.09
C ILE A 15 -2.00 0.48 -4.22
N ILE A 16 -2.65 1.58 -4.58
CA ILE A 16 -3.78 2.10 -3.82
C ILE A 16 -4.96 1.12 -3.88
N ASP A 17 -5.29 0.58 -5.05
CA ASP A 17 -6.36 -0.39 -5.19
C ASP A 17 -6.10 -1.65 -4.34
N ALA A 18 -4.85 -2.13 -4.33
CA ALA A 18 -4.47 -3.28 -3.51
C ALA A 18 -4.65 -2.98 -2.01
N ALA A 19 -4.24 -1.80 -1.57
CA ALA A 19 -4.38 -1.39 -0.17
C ALA A 19 -5.86 -1.25 0.22
N LEU A 20 -6.64 -0.57 -0.61
CA LEU A 20 -8.08 -0.39 -0.36
C LEU A 20 -8.79 -1.74 -0.26
N LYS A 21 -8.50 -2.66 -1.17
CA LYS A 21 -9.11 -3.97 -1.18
C LYS A 21 -8.73 -4.77 0.06
N SER A 22 -7.46 -4.76 0.44
CA SER A 22 -6.99 -5.50 1.60
C SER A 22 -7.60 -4.96 2.90
N PHE A 23 -7.56 -3.65 3.10
CA PHE A 23 -8.17 -3.04 4.27
C PHE A 23 -9.69 -3.20 4.27
N GLY A 24 -10.33 -3.06 3.12
CA GLY A 24 -11.78 -3.19 3.00
C GLY A 24 -12.26 -4.61 3.30
N THR A 25 -11.49 -5.61 2.91
CA THR A 25 -11.84 -7.02 3.14
C THR A 25 -11.55 -7.47 4.57
N ASN A 26 -10.37 -7.10 5.10
CA ASN A 26 -9.86 -7.67 6.35
C ASN A 26 -9.92 -6.70 7.53
N GLY A 27 -10.12 -5.42 7.30
CA GLY A 27 -10.02 -4.38 8.31
C GLY A 27 -8.56 -4.01 8.58
N TYR A 28 -8.37 -2.90 9.28
CA TYR A 28 -7.02 -2.37 9.53
C TYR A 28 -6.15 -3.35 10.32
N LYS A 29 -6.67 -3.88 11.42
CA LYS A 29 -5.87 -4.73 12.32
C LYS A 29 -5.41 -6.01 11.65
N LYS A 30 -6.27 -6.63 10.85
CA LYS A 30 -5.99 -7.93 10.23
C LYS A 30 -5.31 -7.83 8.87
N THR A 31 -5.09 -6.65 8.36
CA THR A 31 -4.35 -6.46 7.11
C THR A 31 -2.88 -6.25 7.43
N SER A 32 -2.02 -7.09 6.86
CA SER A 32 -0.58 -6.91 6.98
C SER A 32 -0.02 -6.16 5.77
N VAL A 33 1.13 -5.50 5.97
CA VAL A 33 1.84 -4.87 4.85
C VAL A 33 2.27 -5.93 3.84
N SER A 34 2.59 -7.14 4.29
CA SER A 34 2.93 -8.25 3.39
C SER A 34 1.77 -8.60 2.46
N ASP A 35 0.54 -8.59 2.98
CA ASP A 35 -0.65 -8.86 2.17
C ASP A 35 -0.83 -7.79 1.09
N ILE A 36 -0.67 -6.54 1.46
CA ILE A 36 -0.80 -5.42 0.52
C ILE A 36 0.27 -5.51 -0.55
N ALA A 37 1.51 -5.76 -0.15
CA ALA A 37 2.63 -5.87 -1.07
C ALA A 37 2.40 -7.00 -2.09
N ALA A 38 1.96 -8.16 -1.61
CA ALA A 38 1.66 -9.30 -2.48
C ALA A 38 0.56 -8.96 -3.47
N ALA A 39 -0.51 -8.32 -3.00
CA ALA A 39 -1.62 -7.92 -3.86
C ALA A 39 -1.21 -6.86 -4.89
N ALA A 40 -0.29 -5.99 -4.53
CA ALA A 40 0.21 -4.94 -5.43
C ALA A 40 1.33 -5.41 -6.35
N GLY A 41 1.87 -6.61 -6.12
CA GLY A 41 2.99 -7.13 -6.91
C GLY A 41 4.32 -6.46 -6.62
N ILE A 42 4.50 -5.94 -5.41
CA ILE A 42 5.76 -5.32 -4.99
C ILE A 42 6.24 -5.95 -3.69
N SER A 43 7.48 -5.64 -3.29
CA SER A 43 8.03 -6.18 -2.05
C SER A 43 7.47 -5.42 -0.83
N LYS A 44 7.47 -6.10 0.31
CA LYS A 44 7.13 -5.49 1.59
C LYS A 44 8.03 -4.29 1.89
N ALA A 45 9.33 -4.44 1.63
CA ALA A 45 10.28 -3.35 1.82
C ALA A 45 9.91 -2.12 1.00
N MET A 46 9.41 -2.33 -0.21
CA MET A 46 8.99 -1.25 -1.09
C MET A 46 7.78 -0.49 -0.55
N VAL A 47 6.83 -1.20 0.06
CA VAL A 47 5.68 -0.54 0.70
C VAL A 47 6.17 0.37 1.83
N PHE A 48 7.06 -0.12 2.69
CA PHE A 48 7.63 0.69 3.76
C PHE A 48 8.45 1.86 3.22
N HIS A 49 9.15 1.65 2.11
CA HIS A 49 9.91 2.72 1.47
C HIS A 49 9.01 3.85 0.99
N TYR A 50 7.84 3.51 0.44
CA TYR A 50 6.90 4.52 -0.06
C TYR A 50 6.13 5.23 1.05
N PHE A 51 5.70 4.53 2.07
CA PHE A 51 4.76 5.08 3.05
C PHE A 51 5.32 5.17 4.47
N GLY A 52 6.37 4.45 4.78
CA GLY A 52 6.96 4.43 6.10
C GLY A 52 6.32 3.45 7.07
N THR A 53 5.00 3.52 7.24
CA THR A 53 4.26 2.64 8.15
C THR A 53 2.93 2.23 7.54
N LYS A 54 2.35 1.14 8.07
CA LYS A 54 0.99 0.72 7.70
C LYS A 54 -0.03 1.83 8.01
N LYS A 55 0.14 2.48 9.14
CA LYS A 55 -0.75 3.56 9.57
C LYS A 55 -0.70 4.74 8.59
N ALA A 56 0.50 5.13 8.16
CA ALA A 56 0.66 6.21 7.19
C ALA A 56 -0.01 5.87 5.86
N LEU A 57 0.14 4.65 5.40
CA LEU A 57 -0.55 4.18 4.19
C LEU A 57 -2.06 4.26 4.37
N TYR A 58 -2.56 3.76 5.49
CA TYR A 58 -4.00 3.76 5.78
C TYR A 58 -4.57 5.18 5.77
N PHE A 59 -3.90 6.11 6.40
CA PHE A 59 -4.38 7.51 6.45
C PHE A 59 -4.24 8.23 5.11
N TYR A 60 -3.34 7.77 4.24
CA TYR A 60 -3.23 8.33 2.90
C TYR A 60 -4.47 8.01 2.05
N LEU A 61 -5.07 6.86 2.30
CA LEU A 61 -6.26 6.45 1.56
C LEU A 61 -7.47 7.31 1.92
#